data_358ec2c507b4a533cdbe4368c341fb32
#
_entry.id   358ec2c507b4a533cdbe4368c341fb32
#
_cell.length_a   1.000
_cell.length_b   1.000
_cell.length_c   1.000
_cell.angle_alpha   90.00
_cell.angle_beta   90.00
_cell.angle_gamma   90.00
#
_symmetry.space_group_name_H-M   'P 1'
#
loop_
_entity.id
_entity.type
_entity.pdbx_description
1 polymer ?
#
loop_
_entity_poly.entity_id
_entity_poly.type
_entity_poly.pdbx_seq_one_letter_code
_entity_poly.pdbx_strand_id
1 'polypeptide(L)'
;MAEIKLGLCNPPEPIYLFVNQGEVDGESYVWYKFNISQDKKIPVPQRALIGYLSELRLTTKEFKGKDNLKLDIVVSADELYVIRTGIETNFAKSFLLAASLIQDFSKPLIIVANAGDENTVFCNLYDAASKTKIYREWSRDLDWATIIRDIQILLAGNSSTTPSTPKLSVVPQPVHTLDLRVKQIRTLLDYPLDLVREWLQFQNASNPSQLDISKIDSLIKTMCLAWAADKCEYPNEAESLYQKEVIDAVASGADELAAISAWMQQLQTAKAGAV
;
A
#
# COMPACT_ATOMS: atom_id res chain seq x y z
N MET A 1 25.14 -21.76 -15.32
CA MET A 1 24.29 -20.68 -15.86
C MET A 1 22.93 -21.29 -16.12
N ALA A 2 21.86 -20.73 -15.58
CA ALA A 2 20.51 -21.22 -15.85
C ALA A 2 20.16 -20.89 -17.32
N GLU A 3 19.68 -21.89 -18.05
CA GLU A 3 19.26 -21.77 -19.44
C GLU A 3 17.98 -20.94 -19.53
N ILE A 4 18.03 -19.80 -20.23
CA ILE A 4 16.86 -18.94 -20.42
C ILE A 4 15.98 -19.59 -21.51
N LYS A 5 14.79 -20.04 -21.11
CA LYS A 5 13.79 -20.59 -22.03
C LYS A 5 13.00 -19.45 -22.67
N LEU A 6 13.14 -19.30 -24.00
CA LEU A 6 12.37 -18.30 -24.75
C LEU A 6 10.97 -18.85 -25.09
N GLY A 7 9.93 -18.02 -24.95
CA GLY A 7 8.56 -18.37 -25.29
C GLY A 7 7.54 -17.77 -24.29
N LEU A 8 6.32 -18.25 -24.35
CA LEU A 8 5.28 -17.87 -23.42
C LEU A 8 5.58 -18.43 -22.02
N CYS A 9 5.52 -17.57 -21.02
CA CYS A 9 5.66 -17.92 -19.60
C CYS A 9 4.62 -17.16 -18.78
N ASN A 10 4.37 -17.61 -17.57
CA ASN A 10 3.62 -16.81 -16.60
C ASN A 10 4.51 -15.67 -16.08
N PRO A 11 3.94 -14.47 -15.80
CA PRO A 11 4.70 -13.42 -15.16
C PRO A 11 5.22 -13.89 -13.80
N PRO A 12 6.42 -13.46 -13.38
CA PRO A 12 6.93 -13.78 -12.06
C PRO A 12 6.02 -13.15 -10.99
N GLU A 13 5.44 -13.98 -10.15
CA GLU A 13 4.60 -13.56 -9.04
C GLU A 13 5.41 -13.55 -7.74
N PRO A 14 5.33 -12.49 -6.93
CA PRO A 14 6.02 -12.46 -5.65
C PRO A 14 5.42 -13.47 -4.67
N ILE A 15 6.29 -14.09 -3.88
CA ILE A 15 5.89 -14.98 -2.80
C ILE A 15 5.54 -14.15 -1.57
N TYR A 16 4.27 -14.15 -1.18
CA TYR A 16 3.81 -13.44 0.02
C TYR A 16 4.02 -14.29 1.29
N LEU A 17 4.73 -13.70 2.26
CA LEU A 17 4.90 -14.22 3.61
C LEU A 17 4.08 -13.34 4.57
N PHE A 18 3.03 -13.90 5.16
CA PHE A 18 2.21 -13.20 6.13
C PHE A 18 2.74 -13.45 7.54
N VAL A 19 3.06 -12.39 8.27
CA VAL A 19 3.61 -12.50 9.62
C VAL A 19 2.48 -12.68 10.63
N ASN A 20 2.46 -13.81 11.26
CA ASN A 20 1.60 -14.13 12.39
C ASN A 20 2.09 -15.44 13.03
N GLN A 21 2.05 -15.53 14.34
CA GLN A 21 2.33 -16.78 15.07
C GLN A 21 1.07 -17.65 15.11
N GLY A 22 1.24 -18.94 14.99
CA GLY A 22 0.14 -19.89 15.09
C GLY A 22 0.61 -21.33 14.90
N GLU A 23 -0.35 -22.24 14.83
CA GLU A 23 -0.16 -23.66 14.62
C GLU A 23 -1.19 -24.16 13.59
N VAL A 24 -0.76 -25.01 12.68
CA VAL A 24 -1.61 -25.71 11.71
C VAL A 24 -1.14 -27.15 11.62
N ASP A 25 -2.03 -28.10 11.83
CA ASP A 25 -1.77 -29.53 11.74
C ASP A 25 -0.58 -29.99 12.66
N GLY A 26 -0.39 -29.32 13.83
CA GLY A 26 0.71 -29.61 14.78
C GLY A 26 2.03 -28.90 14.43
N GLU A 27 2.10 -28.15 13.36
CA GLU A 27 3.27 -27.37 12.97
C GLU A 27 3.13 -25.91 13.41
N SER A 28 4.03 -25.46 14.30
CA SER A 28 4.10 -24.06 14.72
C SER A 28 4.80 -23.22 13.64
N TYR A 29 4.27 -22.03 13.40
CA TYR A 29 4.83 -21.07 12.46
C TYR A 29 4.89 -19.64 13.04
N VAL A 30 5.74 -18.80 12.46
CA VAL A 30 5.84 -17.34 12.73
C VAL A 30 5.48 -16.51 11.51
N TRP A 31 5.45 -17.15 10.35
CA TRP A 31 4.89 -16.63 9.09
C TRP A 31 4.36 -17.80 8.25
N TYR A 32 3.49 -17.47 7.31
CA TYR A 32 2.83 -18.45 6.45
C TYR A 32 2.59 -17.90 5.06
N LYS A 33 2.43 -18.76 4.08
CA LYS A 33 1.87 -18.47 2.76
C LYS A 33 0.35 -18.70 2.83
N PHE A 34 -0.40 -17.95 2.01
CA PHE A 34 -1.85 -18.13 1.92
C PHE A 34 -2.22 -18.71 0.56
N ASN A 35 -2.86 -19.88 0.57
CA ASN A 35 -3.42 -20.48 -0.63
C ASN A 35 -4.85 -19.95 -0.82
N ILE A 36 -5.03 -19.05 -1.79
CA ILE A 36 -6.31 -18.40 -2.07
C ILE A 36 -7.35 -19.42 -2.56
N SER A 37 -6.93 -20.39 -3.38
CA SER A 37 -7.85 -21.38 -3.96
C SER A 37 -8.45 -22.35 -2.92
N GLN A 38 -7.73 -22.60 -1.84
CA GLN A 38 -8.13 -23.51 -0.77
C GLN A 38 -8.53 -22.79 0.51
N ASP A 39 -8.43 -21.45 0.54
CA ASP A 39 -8.64 -20.62 1.74
C ASP A 39 -7.82 -21.14 2.95
N LYS A 40 -6.58 -21.61 2.69
CA LYS A 40 -5.76 -22.29 3.69
C LYS A 40 -4.42 -21.59 3.93
N LYS A 41 -4.03 -21.50 5.20
CA LYS A 41 -2.68 -21.09 5.59
C LYS A 41 -1.73 -22.27 5.41
N ILE A 42 -0.58 -22.00 4.79
CA ILE A 42 0.52 -22.96 4.62
C ILE A 42 1.68 -22.48 5.50
N PRO A 43 1.99 -23.17 6.61
CA PRO A 43 3.13 -22.84 7.46
C PRO A 43 4.43 -22.80 6.68
N VAL A 44 5.32 -21.85 7.01
CA VAL A 44 6.68 -21.79 6.47
C VAL A 44 7.64 -22.14 7.62
N PRO A 45 8.32 -23.30 7.56
CA PRO A 45 9.15 -23.77 8.67
C PRO A 45 10.44 -22.94 8.83
N GLN A 46 10.95 -22.35 7.76
CA GLN A 46 12.12 -21.48 7.83
C GLN A 46 11.75 -20.19 8.57
N ARG A 47 12.56 -19.82 9.55
CA ARG A 47 12.34 -18.63 10.39
C ARG A 47 13.11 -17.39 9.92
N ALA A 48 13.90 -17.51 8.87
CA ALA A 48 14.73 -16.45 8.32
C ALA A 48 14.64 -16.39 6.80
N LEU A 49 14.66 -15.17 6.26
CA LEU A 49 14.81 -14.87 4.84
C LEU A 49 16.11 -14.08 4.64
N ILE A 50 16.94 -14.53 3.71
CA ILE A 50 18.19 -13.84 3.33
C ILE A 50 17.99 -13.25 1.94
N GLY A 51 18.25 -11.96 1.79
CA GLY A 51 18.13 -11.28 0.50
C GLY A 51 18.41 -9.79 0.60
N TYR A 52 18.23 -9.13 -0.53
CA TYR A 52 18.39 -7.69 -0.65
C TYR A 52 17.05 -7.01 -0.40
N LEU A 53 17.01 -6.06 0.53
CA LEU A 53 15.83 -5.22 0.69
C LEU A 53 15.72 -4.32 -0.53
N SER A 54 14.70 -4.52 -1.35
CA SER A 54 14.52 -3.81 -2.62
C SER A 54 13.48 -2.70 -2.54
N GLU A 55 12.46 -2.86 -1.72
CA GLU A 55 11.40 -1.86 -1.59
C GLU A 55 10.68 -1.96 -0.24
N LEU A 56 10.14 -0.84 0.23
CA LEU A 56 9.28 -0.75 1.39
C LEU A 56 7.98 -0.05 0.98
N ARG A 57 6.84 -0.74 1.07
CA ARG A 57 5.53 -0.21 0.66
C ARG A 57 4.56 -0.15 1.83
N LEU A 58 3.76 0.90 1.85
CA LEU A 58 2.56 0.97 2.69
C LEU A 58 1.35 0.64 1.82
N THR A 59 0.58 -0.37 2.21
CA THR A 59 -0.64 -0.77 1.51
C THR A 59 -1.82 -0.73 2.47
N THR A 60 -2.92 -0.13 2.06
CA THR A 60 -4.14 -0.13 2.86
C THR A 60 -5.03 -1.28 2.40
N LYS A 61 -5.46 -2.12 3.33
CA LYS A 61 -6.49 -3.14 3.09
C LYS A 61 -7.64 -2.95 4.04
N GLU A 62 -8.84 -2.94 3.52
CA GLU A 62 -10.03 -2.97 4.35
C GLU A 62 -10.19 -4.35 4.97
N PHE A 63 -10.41 -4.41 6.28
CA PHE A 63 -10.74 -5.62 7.01
C PHE A 63 -11.86 -5.33 7.99
N LYS A 64 -13.00 -5.99 7.83
CA LYS A 64 -14.21 -5.80 8.67
C LYS A 64 -14.67 -4.34 8.76
N GLY A 65 -14.68 -3.63 7.61
CA GLY A 65 -15.11 -2.22 7.53
C GLY A 65 -14.13 -1.22 8.14
N LYS A 66 -12.90 -1.63 8.49
CA LYS A 66 -11.83 -0.75 8.99
C LYS A 66 -10.62 -0.80 8.09
N ASP A 67 -10.06 0.36 7.81
CA ASP A 67 -8.78 0.47 7.12
C ASP A 67 -7.66 -0.13 7.97
N ASN A 68 -6.97 -1.09 7.40
CA ASN A 68 -5.84 -1.75 8.04
C ASN A 68 -4.58 -1.48 7.21
N LEU A 69 -3.73 -0.59 7.71
CA LEU A 69 -2.47 -0.24 7.06
C LEU A 69 -1.46 -1.39 7.22
N LYS A 70 -0.95 -1.88 6.10
CA LYS A 70 0.05 -2.95 6.04
C LYS A 70 1.39 -2.39 5.59
N LEU A 71 2.45 -2.94 6.17
CA LEU A 71 3.81 -2.78 5.72
C LEU A 71 4.18 -3.99 4.87
N ASP A 72 4.55 -3.76 3.61
CA ASP A 72 5.10 -4.76 2.70
C ASP A 72 6.60 -4.52 2.57
N ILE A 73 7.37 -5.48 3.01
CA ILE A 73 8.84 -5.50 2.95
C ILE A 73 9.21 -6.39 1.76
N VAL A 74 9.68 -5.78 0.68
CA VAL A 74 10.03 -6.49 -0.56
C VAL A 74 11.49 -6.89 -0.53
N VAL A 75 11.75 -8.18 -0.69
CA VAL A 75 13.07 -8.77 -0.60
C VAL A 75 13.37 -9.56 -1.88
N SER A 76 14.45 -9.19 -2.56
CA SER A 76 15.00 -9.93 -3.70
C SER A 76 16.00 -10.98 -3.20
N ALA A 77 15.71 -12.27 -3.47
CA ALA A 77 16.53 -13.41 -3.11
C ALA A 77 16.62 -14.37 -4.31
N ASP A 78 16.44 -15.69 -4.09
CA ASP A 78 16.23 -16.67 -5.16
C ASP A 78 14.93 -16.39 -5.93
N GLU A 79 13.92 -15.90 -5.22
CA GLU A 79 12.66 -15.41 -5.74
C GLU A 79 12.39 -13.99 -5.21
N LEU A 80 11.30 -13.37 -5.67
CA LEU A 80 10.83 -12.10 -5.11
C LEU A 80 9.88 -12.41 -3.95
N TYR A 81 10.25 -12.01 -2.73
CA TYR A 81 9.44 -12.19 -1.54
C TYR A 81 8.83 -10.88 -1.09
N VAL A 82 7.60 -10.93 -0.59
CA VAL A 82 6.93 -9.81 0.08
C VAL A 82 6.53 -10.25 1.48
N ILE A 83 7.24 -9.76 2.49
CA ILE A 83 6.85 -9.96 3.89
C ILE A 83 5.78 -8.94 4.23
N ARG A 84 4.55 -9.40 4.47
CA ARG A 84 3.40 -8.54 4.77
C ARG A 84 3.03 -8.62 6.24
N THR A 85 2.96 -7.46 6.88
CA THR A 85 2.58 -7.33 8.29
C THR A 85 1.72 -6.09 8.52
N GLY A 86 1.01 -6.00 9.66
CA GLY A 86 0.37 -4.76 10.08
C GLY A 86 1.42 -3.73 10.51
N ILE A 87 1.24 -2.45 10.15
CA ILE A 87 2.21 -1.39 10.51
C ILE A 87 2.39 -1.25 12.03
N GLU A 88 1.33 -1.50 12.80
CA GLU A 88 1.35 -1.38 14.26
C GLU A 88 1.90 -2.62 14.99
N THR A 89 2.25 -3.69 14.26
CA THR A 89 2.75 -4.92 14.88
C THR A 89 4.17 -4.76 15.41
N ASN A 90 4.52 -5.58 16.39
CA ASN A 90 5.89 -5.63 16.94
C ASN A 90 6.91 -6.03 15.88
N PHE A 91 6.52 -6.87 14.89
CA PHE A 91 7.39 -7.22 13.78
C PHE A 91 7.72 -5.99 12.91
N ALA A 92 6.71 -5.22 12.49
CA ALA A 92 6.94 -4.03 11.70
C ALA A 92 7.82 -3.01 12.43
N LYS A 93 7.49 -2.73 13.68
CA LYS A 93 8.21 -1.75 14.50
C LYS A 93 9.66 -2.17 14.77
N SER A 94 9.92 -3.43 15.12
CA SER A 94 11.29 -3.92 15.33
C SER A 94 12.11 -3.96 14.03
N PHE A 95 11.48 -4.30 12.89
CA PHE A 95 12.11 -4.21 11.58
C PHE A 95 12.51 -2.77 11.25
N LEU A 96 11.57 -1.82 11.34
CA LEU A 96 11.81 -0.41 11.01
C LEU A 96 12.91 0.21 11.88
N LEU A 97 12.93 -0.11 13.18
CA LEU A 97 13.99 0.33 14.10
C LEU A 97 15.37 -0.15 13.67
N ALA A 98 15.51 -1.43 13.38
CA ALA A 98 16.79 -1.98 12.93
C ALA A 98 17.17 -1.43 11.56
N ALA A 99 16.25 -1.37 10.60
CA ALA A 99 16.48 -0.87 9.25
C ALA A 99 16.87 0.62 9.23
N SER A 100 16.40 1.44 10.20
CA SER A 100 16.77 2.87 10.30
C SER A 100 18.25 3.12 10.59
N LEU A 101 19.02 2.10 11.01
CA LEU A 101 20.46 2.20 11.23
C LEU A 101 21.27 1.87 9.97
N ILE A 102 20.64 1.35 8.94
CA ILE A 102 21.32 0.93 7.71
C ILE A 102 21.44 2.14 6.79
N GLN A 103 22.68 2.44 6.39
CA GLN A 103 23.01 3.54 5.47
C GLN A 103 23.11 3.06 4.01
N ASP A 104 23.27 1.75 3.80
CA ASP A 104 23.50 1.15 2.49
C ASP A 104 22.78 -0.20 2.38
N PHE A 105 21.71 -0.23 1.58
CA PHE A 105 20.92 -1.43 1.30
C PHE A 105 21.43 -2.24 0.10
N SER A 106 22.61 -1.94 -0.43
CA SER A 106 23.23 -2.76 -1.48
C SER A 106 23.73 -4.11 -0.97
N LYS A 107 23.77 -4.32 0.34
CA LYS A 107 24.18 -5.56 1.01
C LYS A 107 22.98 -6.40 1.39
N PRO A 108 23.10 -7.74 1.29
CA PRO A 108 22.01 -8.62 1.72
C PRO A 108 21.85 -8.62 3.24
N LEU A 109 20.62 -8.79 3.67
CA LEU A 109 20.21 -8.83 5.07
C LEU A 109 19.64 -10.21 5.41
N ILE A 110 19.68 -10.59 6.69
CA ILE A 110 18.94 -11.72 7.22
C ILE A 110 17.78 -11.15 8.04
N ILE A 111 16.58 -11.40 7.60
CA ILE A 111 15.33 -11.00 8.27
C ILE A 111 14.80 -12.23 9.00
N VAL A 112 14.77 -12.20 10.33
CA VAL A 112 14.35 -13.33 11.16
C VAL A 112 13.04 -12.99 11.86
N ALA A 113 12.05 -13.87 11.73
CA ALA A 113 10.81 -13.80 12.51
C ALA A 113 10.96 -14.63 13.79
N ASN A 114 10.75 -14.00 14.94
CA ASN A 114 10.82 -14.65 16.24
C ASN A 114 9.48 -14.57 16.95
N ALA A 115 9.04 -15.72 17.46
CA ALA A 115 7.88 -15.79 18.34
C ALA A 115 8.18 -15.07 19.66
N GLY A 116 7.24 -14.25 20.09
CA GLY A 116 7.19 -13.67 21.44
C GLY A 116 6.01 -14.27 22.22
N ASP A 117 5.67 -13.64 23.32
CA ASP A 117 4.53 -14.01 24.13
C ASP A 117 3.20 -13.59 23.46
N GLU A 118 2.10 -14.24 23.83
CA GLU A 118 0.73 -13.86 23.46
C GLU A 118 0.49 -13.65 21.94
N ASN A 119 0.98 -14.55 21.09
CA ASN A 119 0.87 -14.46 19.63
C ASN A 119 1.58 -13.25 19.00
N THR A 120 2.54 -12.65 19.69
CA THR A 120 3.38 -11.60 19.13
C THR A 120 4.52 -12.17 18.32
N VAL A 121 4.91 -11.47 17.24
CA VAL A 121 6.10 -11.79 16.46
C VAL A 121 7.00 -10.55 16.40
N PHE A 122 8.30 -10.75 16.61
CA PHE A 122 9.33 -9.71 16.49
C PHE A 122 10.23 -9.98 15.30
N CYS A 123 10.79 -8.93 14.73
CA CYS A 123 11.84 -9.01 13.73
C CYS A 123 13.21 -8.84 14.38
N ASN A 124 14.15 -9.74 14.07
CA ASN A 124 15.57 -9.48 14.23
C ASN A 124 16.23 -9.34 12.86
N LEU A 125 17.03 -8.30 12.70
CA LEU A 125 17.72 -8.00 11.46
C LEU A 125 19.24 -8.20 11.66
N TYR A 126 19.90 -8.85 10.69
CA TYR A 126 21.34 -9.08 10.72
C TYR A 126 21.96 -8.70 9.38
N ASP A 127 23.19 -8.23 9.39
CA ASP A 127 24.04 -8.19 8.21
C ASP A 127 24.35 -9.63 7.76
N ALA A 128 24.11 -9.95 6.48
CA ALA A 128 24.23 -11.31 6.01
C ALA A 128 25.67 -11.82 5.93
N ALA A 129 26.65 -10.93 5.74
CA ALA A 129 28.06 -11.27 5.65
C ALA A 129 28.68 -11.51 7.02
N SER A 130 28.53 -10.54 7.92
CA SER A 130 29.14 -10.57 9.27
C SER A 130 28.32 -11.35 10.28
N LYS A 131 27.03 -11.65 10.01
CA LYS A 131 26.06 -12.21 10.95
C LYS A 131 25.83 -11.34 12.19
N THR A 132 26.25 -10.07 12.13
CA THR A 132 26.08 -9.13 13.22
C THR A 132 24.63 -8.66 13.29
N LYS A 133 24.04 -8.71 14.49
CA LYS A 133 22.69 -8.21 14.73
C LYS A 133 22.66 -6.69 14.62
N ILE A 134 21.73 -6.17 13.84
CA ILE A 134 21.41 -4.76 13.72
C ILE A 134 20.28 -4.49 14.71
N TYR A 135 20.54 -3.67 15.71
CA TYR A 135 19.60 -3.43 16.79
C TYR A 135 19.58 -1.97 17.20
N ARG A 136 18.38 -1.42 17.37
CA ARG A 136 18.13 -0.10 17.95
C ARG A 136 17.13 -0.26 19.09
N GLU A 137 17.41 0.40 20.21
CA GLU A 137 16.55 0.40 21.36
C GLU A 137 15.21 1.12 21.05
N TRP A 138 14.15 0.62 21.64
CA TRP A 138 12.81 1.22 21.53
C TRP A 138 12.77 2.56 22.25
N SER A 139 12.17 3.58 21.59
CA SER A 139 11.76 4.83 22.21
C SER A 139 10.30 5.13 21.92
N ARG A 140 9.62 5.80 22.84
CA ARG A 140 8.21 6.16 22.70
C ARG A 140 7.98 7.30 21.71
N ASP A 141 8.99 8.15 21.51
CA ASP A 141 8.91 9.40 20.74
C ASP A 141 9.38 9.24 19.28
N LEU A 142 9.23 8.05 18.72
CA LEU A 142 9.68 7.75 17.36
C LEU A 142 8.66 8.19 16.32
N ASP A 143 9.10 9.00 15.36
CA ASP A 143 8.34 9.34 14.17
C ASP A 143 8.47 8.24 13.12
N TRP A 144 7.51 7.32 13.12
CA TRP A 144 7.47 6.18 12.20
C TRP A 144 7.35 6.62 10.75
N ALA A 145 6.63 7.71 10.46
CA ALA A 145 6.46 8.21 9.11
C ALA A 145 7.80 8.69 8.52
N THR A 146 8.59 9.42 9.31
CA THR A 146 9.94 9.84 8.93
C THR A 146 10.85 8.63 8.75
N ILE A 147 10.86 7.66 9.65
CA ILE A 147 11.70 6.44 9.52
C ILE A 147 11.39 5.70 8.23
N ILE A 148 10.11 5.48 7.91
CA ILE A 148 9.69 4.79 6.69
C ILE A 148 10.15 5.55 5.45
N ARG A 149 9.92 6.86 5.41
CA ARG A 149 10.32 7.72 4.29
C ARG A 149 11.83 7.70 4.07
N ASP A 150 12.63 7.80 5.13
CA ASP A 150 14.10 7.82 5.03
C ASP A 150 14.63 6.49 4.48
N ILE A 151 14.08 5.35 4.93
CA ILE A 151 14.39 4.03 4.36
C ILE A 151 14.02 3.97 2.87
N GLN A 152 12.83 4.46 2.51
CA GLN A 152 12.39 4.48 1.10
C GLN A 152 13.30 5.34 0.21
N ILE A 153 13.76 6.48 0.70
CA ILE A 153 14.71 7.35 -0.02
C ILE A 153 16.04 6.63 -0.25
N LEU A 154 16.59 5.96 0.78
CA LEU A 154 17.84 5.20 0.66
C LEU A 154 17.68 4.03 -0.33
N LEU A 155 16.56 3.32 -0.31
CA LEU A 155 16.28 2.24 -1.27
C LEU A 155 16.17 2.76 -2.70
N ALA A 156 15.54 3.91 -2.92
CA ALA A 156 15.44 4.54 -4.23
C ALA A 156 16.81 4.99 -4.78
N GLY A 157 17.71 5.50 -3.91
CA GLY A 157 19.07 5.90 -4.26
C GLY A 157 19.96 4.71 -4.65
N ASN A 158 19.79 3.56 -4.02
CA ASN A 158 20.57 2.34 -4.30
C ASN A 158 20.11 1.60 -5.58
N SER A 159 18.97 1.92 -6.13
CA SER A 159 18.48 1.32 -7.39
C SER A 159 19.32 1.67 -8.63
N SER A 160 20.35 2.52 -8.48
CA SER A 160 21.24 2.94 -9.56
C SER A 160 22.49 2.07 -9.74
N THR A 161 22.76 1.09 -8.87
CA THR A 161 24.01 0.28 -8.88
C THR A 161 23.75 -1.21 -8.67
N THR A 162 23.00 -1.85 -9.58
CA THR A 162 23.00 -3.31 -9.70
C THR A 162 23.51 -3.71 -11.09
N PRO A 163 24.41 -4.75 -11.19
CA PRO A 163 24.86 -5.22 -12.48
C PRO A 163 23.68 -5.83 -13.25
N SER A 164 23.53 -5.40 -14.46
CA SER A 164 22.54 -5.71 -15.47
C SER A 164 22.06 -7.16 -15.49
N THR A 165 20.93 -7.42 -14.88
CA THR A 165 19.94 -8.36 -15.41
C THR A 165 19.00 -7.57 -16.32
N PRO A 166 18.53 -8.12 -17.45
CA PRO A 166 17.84 -7.33 -18.45
C PRO A 166 16.63 -6.65 -17.83
N LYS A 167 16.63 -5.32 -17.89
CA LYS A 167 15.47 -4.48 -17.60
C LYS A 167 14.32 -4.93 -18.47
N LEU A 168 13.46 -5.78 -17.96
CA LEU A 168 12.05 -5.63 -18.27
C LEU A 168 11.65 -4.30 -17.65
N SER A 169 11.43 -3.32 -18.50
CA SER A 169 10.88 -2.02 -18.15
C SER A 169 9.46 -2.23 -17.63
N VAL A 170 9.34 -2.67 -16.38
CA VAL A 170 8.17 -2.35 -15.59
C VAL A 170 8.45 -0.94 -15.12
N VAL A 171 8.00 0.02 -15.92
CA VAL A 171 7.74 1.37 -15.48
C VAL A 171 7.06 1.21 -14.12
N PRO A 172 7.59 1.79 -13.00
CA PRO A 172 6.79 1.93 -11.80
C PRO A 172 5.62 2.79 -12.22
N GLN A 173 4.51 2.15 -12.53
CA GLN A 173 3.28 2.90 -12.69
C GLN A 173 3.05 3.59 -11.34
N PRO A 174 2.61 4.84 -11.33
CA PRO A 174 2.16 5.53 -10.13
C PRO A 174 0.82 4.92 -9.69
N VAL A 175 0.84 3.63 -9.39
CA VAL A 175 -0.32 2.76 -9.06
C VAL A 175 -1.01 3.27 -7.81
N HIS A 176 -0.31 4.03 -6.96
CA HIS A 176 -0.85 4.49 -5.70
C HIS A 176 -1.60 5.82 -5.76
N THR A 177 -1.34 6.70 -6.73
CA THR A 177 -1.96 8.02 -6.71
C THR A 177 -3.44 7.97 -7.08
N LEU A 178 -3.82 7.24 -8.12
CA LEU A 178 -5.22 7.19 -8.58
C LEU A 178 -6.12 6.38 -7.65
N ASP A 179 -5.64 5.23 -7.16
CA ASP A 179 -6.39 4.40 -6.20
C ASP A 179 -6.59 5.15 -4.87
N LEU A 180 -5.53 5.82 -4.39
CA LEU A 180 -5.60 6.63 -3.18
C LEU A 180 -6.52 7.84 -3.35
N ARG A 181 -6.42 8.54 -4.50
CA ARG A 181 -7.25 9.69 -4.85
C ARG A 181 -8.75 9.32 -4.85
N VAL A 182 -9.13 8.26 -5.56
CA VAL A 182 -10.53 7.76 -5.58
C VAL A 182 -10.98 7.35 -4.17
N LYS A 183 -10.13 6.64 -3.42
CA LYS A 183 -10.44 6.23 -2.06
C LYS A 183 -10.68 7.42 -1.12
N GLN A 184 -9.82 8.43 -1.14
CA GLN A 184 -9.93 9.62 -0.29
C GLN A 184 -11.22 10.38 -0.59
N ILE A 185 -11.52 10.61 -1.88
CA ILE A 185 -12.73 11.32 -2.28
C ILE A 185 -13.99 10.49 -1.96
N ARG A 186 -13.97 9.18 -2.21
CA ARG A 186 -15.06 8.29 -1.82
C ARG A 186 -15.35 8.36 -0.32
N THR A 187 -14.30 8.36 0.50
CA THR A 187 -14.44 8.42 1.97
C THR A 187 -14.98 9.78 2.42
N LEU A 188 -14.53 10.88 1.79
CA LEU A 188 -15.03 12.23 2.06
C LEU A 188 -16.52 12.35 1.76
N LEU A 189 -16.98 11.74 0.66
CA LEU A 189 -18.36 11.78 0.20
C LEU A 189 -19.26 10.73 0.88
N ASP A 190 -18.71 9.84 1.70
CA ASP A 190 -19.39 8.63 2.21
C ASP A 190 -20.08 7.82 1.09
N TYR A 191 -19.40 7.73 -0.08
CA TYR A 191 -19.94 7.09 -1.25
C TYR A 191 -19.77 5.56 -1.21
N PRO A 192 -20.80 4.75 -1.55
CA PRO A 192 -20.76 3.29 -1.45
C PRO A 192 -19.66 2.68 -2.33
N LEU A 193 -18.85 1.78 -1.74
CA LEU A 193 -17.75 1.11 -2.44
C LEU A 193 -18.25 0.23 -3.58
N ASP A 194 -19.40 -0.39 -3.42
CA ASP A 194 -19.95 -1.30 -4.42
C ASP A 194 -20.31 -0.59 -5.72
N LEU A 195 -20.81 0.65 -5.65
CA LEU A 195 -21.07 1.47 -6.84
C LEU A 195 -19.77 1.86 -7.56
N VAL A 196 -18.69 2.09 -6.85
CA VAL A 196 -17.36 2.31 -7.46
C VAL A 196 -16.88 1.03 -8.17
N ARG A 197 -17.07 -0.14 -7.56
CA ARG A 197 -16.73 -1.44 -8.16
C ARG A 197 -17.53 -1.73 -9.41
N GLU A 198 -18.83 -1.49 -9.39
CA GLU A 198 -19.71 -1.65 -10.56
C GLU A 198 -19.29 -0.72 -11.70
N TRP A 199 -18.97 0.53 -11.39
CA TRP A 199 -18.47 1.48 -12.38
C TRP A 199 -17.13 1.02 -12.99
N LEU A 200 -16.19 0.54 -12.15
CA LEU A 200 -14.91 0.00 -12.62
C LEU A 200 -15.11 -1.22 -13.53
N GLN A 201 -15.99 -2.15 -13.15
CA GLN A 201 -16.34 -3.32 -13.97
C GLN A 201 -16.92 -2.92 -15.32
N PHE A 202 -17.78 -1.90 -15.36
CA PHE A 202 -18.30 -1.35 -16.61
C PHE A 202 -17.20 -0.79 -17.51
N GLN A 203 -16.10 -0.27 -16.91
CA GLN A 203 -14.91 0.18 -17.65
C GLN A 203 -13.91 -0.95 -17.95
N ASN A 204 -14.25 -2.22 -17.66
CA ASN A 204 -13.35 -3.39 -17.74
C ASN A 204 -12.08 -3.24 -16.89
N ALA A 205 -12.16 -2.61 -15.73
CA ALA A 205 -11.07 -2.40 -14.79
C ALA A 205 -11.41 -3.02 -13.43
N SER A 206 -10.38 -3.51 -12.74
CA SER A 206 -10.49 -3.99 -11.36
C SER A 206 -10.08 -2.94 -10.33
N ASN A 207 -9.27 -1.97 -10.74
CA ASN A 207 -8.74 -0.89 -9.90
C ASN A 207 -8.71 0.43 -10.68
N PRO A 208 -8.85 1.59 -10.01
CA PRO A 208 -8.71 2.91 -10.62
C PRO A 208 -7.40 3.11 -11.39
N SER A 209 -6.30 2.55 -10.88
CA SER A 209 -4.96 2.62 -11.48
C SER A 209 -4.84 1.99 -12.88
N GLN A 210 -5.82 1.20 -13.30
CA GLN A 210 -5.88 0.59 -14.64
C GLN A 210 -6.52 1.53 -15.67
N LEU A 211 -7.00 2.68 -15.25
CA LEU A 211 -7.72 3.65 -16.07
C LEU A 211 -6.92 4.93 -16.27
N ASP A 212 -7.22 5.63 -17.36
CA ASP A 212 -6.69 6.96 -17.64
C ASP A 212 -7.21 8.00 -16.63
N ILE A 213 -6.43 9.06 -16.41
CA ILE A 213 -6.80 10.16 -15.51
C ILE A 213 -8.17 10.74 -15.87
N SER A 214 -8.49 10.90 -17.15
CA SER A 214 -9.77 11.44 -17.61
C SER A 214 -10.98 10.58 -17.19
N LYS A 215 -10.82 9.26 -17.16
CA LYS A 215 -11.85 8.34 -16.66
C LYS A 215 -11.99 8.44 -15.13
N ILE A 216 -10.89 8.59 -14.42
CA ILE A 216 -10.90 8.80 -12.98
C ILE A 216 -11.55 10.14 -12.62
N ASP A 217 -11.27 11.20 -13.35
CA ASP A 217 -11.94 12.51 -13.19
C ASP A 217 -13.44 12.38 -13.41
N SER A 218 -13.86 11.59 -14.42
CA SER A 218 -15.27 11.29 -14.68
C SER A 218 -15.91 10.52 -13.52
N LEU A 219 -15.23 9.54 -12.95
CA LEU A 219 -15.71 8.81 -11.77
C LEU A 219 -15.86 9.74 -10.57
N ILE A 220 -14.86 10.58 -10.30
CA ILE A 220 -14.90 11.54 -9.18
C ILE A 220 -16.06 12.52 -9.35
N LYS A 221 -16.23 13.09 -10.54
CA LYS A 221 -17.37 13.96 -10.86
C LYS A 221 -18.69 13.23 -10.61
N THR A 222 -18.82 11.98 -11.05
CA THR A 222 -20.02 11.15 -10.85
C THR A 222 -20.31 10.95 -9.36
N MET A 223 -19.31 10.64 -8.54
CA MET A 223 -19.45 10.49 -7.09
C MET A 223 -19.91 11.79 -6.43
N CYS A 224 -19.29 12.93 -6.80
CA CYS A 224 -19.65 14.25 -6.28
C CYS A 224 -21.09 14.64 -6.62
N LEU A 225 -21.50 14.47 -7.88
CA LEU A 225 -22.85 14.80 -8.32
C LEU A 225 -23.91 13.85 -7.71
N ALA A 226 -23.59 12.57 -7.54
CA ALA A 226 -24.48 11.62 -6.84
C ALA A 226 -24.65 12.01 -5.36
N TRP A 227 -23.57 12.43 -4.69
CA TRP A 227 -23.65 12.97 -3.33
C TRP A 227 -24.54 14.23 -3.27
N ALA A 228 -24.39 15.15 -4.21
CA ALA A 228 -25.22 16.35 -4.26
C ALA A 228 -26.70 16.02 -4.50
N ALA A 229 -26.99 15.05 -5.35
CA ALA A 229 -28.36 14.61 -5.62
C ALA A 229 -29.03 13.99 -4.38
N ASP A 230 -28.25 13.34 -3.50
CA ASP A 230 -28.76 12.72 -2.25
C ASP A 230 -28.89 13.74 -1.11
N LYS A 231 -27.98 14.72 -1.02
CA LYS A 231 -27.86 15.61 0.15
C LYS A 231 -28.35 17.05 -0.06
N CYS A 232 -28.57 17.48 -1.31
CA CYS A 232 -28.89 18.86 -1.64
C CYS A 232 -30.29 19.01 -2.24
N GLU A 233 -30.98 20.13 -1.94
CA GLU A 233 -32.31 20.42 -2.49
C GLU A 233 -32.28 20.90 -3.94
N TYR A 234 -31.14 21.46 -4.40
CA TYR A 234 -30.96 22.02 -5.75
C TYR A 234 -29.81 21.34 -6.50
N PRO A 235 -29.97 20.05 -6.88
CA PRO A 235 -28.89 19.31 -7.54
C PRO A 235 -28.49 19.88 -8.91
N ASN A 236 -29.37 20.63 -9.57
CA ASN A 236 -29.10 21.24 -10.89
C ASN A 236 -28.03 22.32 -10.86
N GLU A 237 -27.81 22.98 -9.72
CA GLU A 237 -26.76 23.97 -9.56
C GLU A 237 -25.40 23.34 -9.16
N ALA A 238 -25.45 22.11 -8.66
CA ALA A 238 -24.28 21.40 -8.14
C ALA A 238 -23.21 21.18 -9.21
N GLU A 239 -23.61 20.91 -10.47
CA GLU A 239 -22.67 20.68 -11.56
C GLU A 239 -21.94 21.96 -11.97
N SER A 240 -22.64 23.09 -12.08
CA SER A 240 -22.02 24.37 -12.43
C SER A 240 -21.08 24.87 -11.32
N LEU A 241 -21.47 24.68 -10.06
CA LEU A 241 -20.62 24.96 -8.90
C LEU A 241 -19.42 24.02 -8.84
N TYR A 242 -19.59 22.72 -9.13
CA TYR A 242 -18.47 21.78 -9.20
C TYR A 242 -17.42 22.19 -10.22
N GLN A 243 -17.85 22.64 -11.41
CA GLN A 243 -16.93 23.13 -12.42
C GLN A 243 -16.10 24.30 -11.90
N LYS A 244 -16.76 25.29 -11.28
CA LYS A 244 -16.12 26.52 -10.82
C LYS A 244 -15.27 26.32 -9.56
N GLU A 245 -15.83 25.67 -8.54
CA GLU A 245 -15.22 25.59 -7.20
C GLU A 245 -14.25 24.41 -7.07
N VAL A 246 -14.38 23.37 -7.91
CA VAL A 246 -13.48 22.21 -7.85
C VAL A 246 -12.53 22.22 -9.06
N ILE A 247 -13.05 22.13 -10.28
CA ILE A 247 -12.20 21.96 -11.46
C ILE A 247 -11.30 23.17 -11.70
N ASP A 248 -11.86 24.37 -11.67
CA ASP A 248 -11.08 25.61 -11.91
C ASP A 248 -10.11 25.90 -10.75
N ALA A 249 -10.48 25.57 -9.50
CA ALA A 249 -9.62 25.70 -8.34
C ALA A 249 -8.42 24.73 -8.41
N VAL A 250 -8.65 23.48 -8.75
CA VAL A 250 -7.59 22.47 -8.92
C VAL A 250 -6.67 22.83 -10.09
N ALA A 251 -7.24 23.31 -11.20
CA ALA A 251 -6.45 23.82 -12.33
C ALA A 251 -5.57 25.02 -11.94
N SER A 252 -5.98 25.80 -10.93
CA SER A 252 -5.21 26.92 -10.36
C SER A 252 -4.23 26.50 -9.26
N GLY A 253 -4.11 25.20 -8.97
CA GLY A 253 -3.16 24.63 -8.00
C GLY A 253 -3.72 24.40 -6.60
N ALA A 254 -5.04 24.45 -6.39
CA ALA A 254 -5.65 24.11 -5.13
C ALA A 254 -5.60 22.57 -4.87
N ASP A 255 -5.60 22.19 -3.59
CA ASP A 255 -5.76 20.79 -3.19
C ASP A 255 -7.18 20.31 -3.52
N GLU A 256 -7.30 19.16 -4.21
CA GLU A 256 -8.56 18.65 -4.71
C GLU A 256 -9.54 18.25 -3.58
N LEU A 257 -9.05 17.63 -2.51
CA LEU A 257 -9.89 17.25 -1.37
C LEU A 257 -10.42 18.49 -0.65
N ALA A 258 -9.58 19.52 -0.50
CA ALA A 258 -9.99 20.80 0.09
C ALA A 258 -11.04 21.50 -0.79
N ALA A 259 -10.85 21.51 -2.12
CA ALA A 259 -11.80 22.09 -3.05
C ALA A 259 -13.16 21.38 -3.03
N ILE A 260 -13.17 20.04 -3.04
CA ILE A 260 -14.41 19.25 -2.92
C ILE A 260 -15.09 19.51 -1.56
N SER A 261 -14.32 19.57 -0.46
CA SER A 261 -14.87 19.84 0.87
C SER A 261 -15.53 21.23 0.93
N ALA A 262 -14.91 22.25 0.34
CA ALA A 262 -15.45 23.61 0.26
C ALA A 262 -16.75 23.64 -0.58
N TRP A 263 -16.76 22.97 -1.72
CA TRP A 263 -17.93 22.82 -2.58
C TRP A 263 -19.09 22.14 -1.84
N MET A 264 -18.83 21.05 -1.10
CA MET A 264 -19.84 20.39 -0.25
C MET A 264 -20.42 21.32 0.81
N GLN A 265 -19.58 22.09 1.49
CA GLN A 265 -20.02 23.06 2.50
C GLN A 265 -20.87 24.17 1.90
N GLN A 266 -20.50 24.67 0.72
CA GLN A 266 -21.25 25.71 0.03
C GLN A 266 -22.66 25.24 -0.36
N LEU A 267 -22.79 24.02 -0.87
CA LEU A 267 -24.08 23.40 -1.20
C LEU A 267 -24.96 23.16 0.05
N GLN A 268 -24.34 22.86 1.20
CA GLN A 268 -25.07 22.68 2.47
C GLN A 268 -25.50 24.01 3.09
N THR A 269 -24.68 25.07 2.97
CA THR A 269 -24.99 26.41 3.51
C THR A 269 -26.01 27.17 2.69
N ALA A 270 -26.12 26.91 1.39
CA ALA A 270 -27.21 27.42 0.55
C ALA A 270 -28.60 27.00 1.08
N LYS A 271 -28.66 25.90 1.82
CA LYS A 271 -29.86 25.41 2.53
C LYS A 271 -30.26 26.27 3.74
N ALA A 272 -29.30 26.91 4.40
CA ALA A 272 -29.55 27.67 5.65
C ALA A 272 -29.98 29.13 5.42
N GLY A 273 -29.84 29.66 4.20
CA GLY A 273 -30.17 31.05 3.85
C GLY A 273 -31.52 31.25 3.15
N ALA A 274 -32.31 30.20 2.95
CA ALA A 274 -33.58 30.24 2.24
C ALA A 274 -34.80 30.02 3.17
N VAL A 275 -34.69 30.40 4.46
CA VAL A 275 -35.82 30.42 5.42
C VAL A 275 -36.17 31.83 5.78
#